data_479d6dc6e11b3e1fd982f671561467bd
#
_entry.id   479d6dc6e11b3e1fd982f671561467bd
#
_cell.length_a   1.000
_cell.length_b   1.000
_cell.length_c   1.000
_cell.angle_alpha   90.00
_cell.angle_beta   90.00
_cell.angle_gamma   90.00
#
_symmetry.space_group_name_H-M   'P 1'
#
loop_
_entity.id
_entity.type
_entity.pdbx_description
1 polymer ?
#
loop_
_entity_poly.entity_id
_entity_poly.type
_entity_poly.pdbx_seq_one_letter_code
_entity_poly.pdbx_strand_id
1 'polypeptide(L)'
;MQDVVIVAATRTPIGSFHGALAPLSAVELGAAVVRTLLETTAVAPDAIDEVIFGQVLTTGSGQNPARQTALKAGLPVTTPAVTVNLVCGSGLKAVQQAAQAIRCGDAEIMIAGGQESMSNAPYFLDGARAGLRLGHASLKDSVVHDGLWDAFNDYHMGITAENLADRFAISREQQDAFALLSQQKAAAAREAGHFAAEITPLSVPQGKKPPLQIVQDEQPRPDTQAEKLAQLKPAFRPGSGSVTAGNASSLNDGAAAVMLMSARRAASLNLPVLARIAGYAVSGVDPALMGIGPVAATRQCLQRAGWTLDELDLIEANEAFAAQALAVGQELGWDASKVNVNGGAIALGHPIGASGCRILVTLLHEMRRRNAHKGLATLCVGGGQGVALAVERSTGGSHAE
;
A
#
# COMPACT_ATOMS: atom_id res chain seq x y z
N MET A 1 4.45 -12.74 25.22
CA MET A 1 4.09 -11.61 24.35
C MET A 1 2.62 -11.74 24.02
N GLN A 2 1.88 -10.64 23.99
CA GLN A 2 0.45 -10.66 23.64
C GLN A 2 0.26 -10.98 22.16
N ASP A 3 -0.74 -11.79 21.82
CA ASP A 3 -1.16 -11.97 20.43
C ASP A 3 -1.88 -10.70 19.94
N VAL A 4 -1.49 -10.25 18.77
CA VAL A 4 -2.07 -9.08 18.12
C VAL A 4 -2.96 -9.51 16.98
N VAL A 5 -4.19 -9.01 17.00
CA VAL A 5 -5.21 -9.32 16.00
C VAL A 5 -5.68 -8.08 15.26
N ILE A 6 -6.09 -8.26 14.02
CA ILE A 6 -6.75 -7.26 13.19
C ILE A 6 -8.25 -7.55 13.25
N VAL A 7 -9.04 -6.56 13.65
CA VAL A 7 -10.50 -6.70 13.82
C VAL A 7 -11.29 -5.99 12.73
N ALA A 8 -10.70 -4.99 12.08
CA ALA A 8 -11.30 -4.30 10.95
C ALA A 8 -10.22 -3.83 9.97
N ALA A 9 -10.58 -3.78 8.69
CA ALA A 9 -9.70 -3.38 7.60
C ALA A 9 -10.53 -2.72 6.49
N THR A 10 -10.10 -1.56 6.00
CA THR A 10 -10.77 -0.85 4.90
C THR A 10 -9.80 0.03 4.13
N ARG A 11 -10.18 0.40 2.91
CA ARG A 11 -9.45 1.33 2.05
C ARG A 11 -10.39 2.27 1.30
N THR A 12 -9.91 3.37 0.82
CA THR A 12 -10.63 4.17 -0.17
C THR A 12 -10.62 3.48 -1.54
N PRO A 13 -11.47 3.87 -2.49
CA PRO A 13 -11.14 3.71 -3.90
C PRO A 13 -9.76 4.29 -4.18
N ILE A 14 -9.05 3.77 -5.19
CA ILE A 14 -7.80 4.34 -5.67
C ILE A 14 -8.11 5.28 -6.84
N GLY A 15 -7.79 6.57 -6.66
CA GLY A 15 -7.93 7.59 -7.69
C GLY A 15 -6.75 7.63 -8.64
N SER A 16 -7.00 7.95 -9.90
CA SER A 16 -5.96 8.27 -10.87
C SER A 16 -5.32 9.62 -10.56
N PHE A 17 -4.10 9.82 -11.03
CA PHE A 17 -3.41 11.11 -10.92
C PHE A 17 -4.24 12.23 -11.59
N HIS A 18 -4.54 13.27 -10.82
CA HIS A 18 -5.49 14.33 -11.19
C HIS A 18 -6.89 13.83 -11.58
N GLY A 19 -7.29 12.66 -11.08
CA GLY A 19 -8.60 12.05 -11.29
C GLY A 19 -9.65 12.48 -10.28
N ALA A 20 -10.62 11.59 -10.04
CA ALA A 20 -11.80 11.88 -9.24
C ALA A 20 -11.49 12.21 -7.76
N LEU A 21 -10.38 11.69 -7.19
CA LEU A 21 -9.96 11.95 -5.82
C LEU A 21 -9.05 13.17 -5.65
N ALA A 22 -8.61 13.81 -6.73
CA ALA A 22 -7.73 14.98 -6.67
C ALA A 22 -8.24 16.16 -5.81
N PRO A 23 -9.57 16.40 -5.65
CA PRO A 23 -10.05 17.42 -4.73
C PRO A 23 -9.83 17.11 -3.23
N LEU A 24 -9.46 15.89 -2.88
CA LEU A 24 -9.26 15.46 -1.49
C LEU A 24 -7.78 15.39 -1.14
N SER A 25 -7.42 15.96 0.00
CA SER A 25 -6.07 15.81 0.57
C SER A 25 -5.83 14.40 1.10
N ALA A 26 -4.57 14.01 1.27
CA ALA A 26 -4.21 12.74 1.92
C ALA A 26 -4.86 12.59 3.30
N VAL A 27 -4.93 13.68 4.06
CA VAL A 27 -5.58 13.73 5.38
C VAL A 27 -7.07 13.43 5.30
N GLU A 28 -7.78 13.93 4.26
CA GLU A 28 -9.21 13.64 4.06
C GLU A 28 -9.46 12.20 3.69
N LEU A 29 -8.61 11.64 2.83
CA LEU A 29 -8.66 10.22 2.47
C LEU A 29 -8.41 9.32 3.69
N GLY A 30 -7.37 9.62 4.48
CA GLY A 30 -7.08 8.91 5.71
C GLY A 30 -8.18 9.01 6.76
N ALA A 31 -8.76 10.21 6.95
CA ALA A 31 -9.87 10.40 7.89
C ALA A 31 -11.11 9.59 7.52
N ALA A 32 -11.39 9.38 6.22
CA ALA A 32 -12.51 8.57 5.78
C ALA A 32 -12.36 7.11 6.22
N VAL A 33 -11.20 6.49 5.99
CA VAL A 33 -10.97 5.09 6.39
C VAL A 33 -10.95 4.92 7.92
N VAL A 34 -10.42 5.90 8.67
CA VAL A 34 -10.46 5.85 10.15
C VAL A 34 -11.90 5.92 10.65
N ARG A 35 -12.75 6.81 10.13
CA ARG A 35 -14.18 6.86 10.49
C ARG A 35 -14.88 5.53 10.22
N THR A 36 -14.67 4.96 9.03
CA THR A 36 -15.25 3.66 8.69
C THR A 36 -14.83 2.55 9.65
N LEU A 37 -13.56 2.52 10.09
CA LEU A 37 -13.12 1.56 11.11
C LEU A 37 -13.86 1.73 12.44
N LEU A 38 -14.04 2.96 12.91
CA LEU A 38 -14.78 3.26 14.14
C LEU A 38 -16.26 2.87 14.01
N GLU A 39 -16.90 3.23 12.90
CA GLU A 39 -18.30 2.89 12.63
C GLU A 39 -18.52 1.37 12.53
N THR A 40 -17.61 0.66 11.83
CA THR A 40 -17.73 -0.79 11.62
C THR A 40 -17.54 -1.58 12.91
N THR A 41 -16.64 -1.13 13.79
CA THR A 41 -16.31 -1.83 15.04
C THR A 41 -17.14 -1.37 16.22
N ALA A 42 -17.78 -0.19 16.13
CA ALA A 42 -18.42 0.49 17.24
C ALA A 42 -17.48 0.70 18.45
N VAL A 43 -16.16 0.67 18.24
CA VAL A 43 -15.18 0.99 19.28
C VAL A 43 -15.26 2.49 19.56
N ALA A 44 -15.37 2.84 20.82
CA ALA A 44 -15.44 4.25 21.25
C ALA A 44 -14.16 5.00 20.84
N PRO A 45 -14.24 6.20 20.27
CA PRO A 45 -13.07 6.96 19.81
C PRO A 45 -12.02 7.20 20.89
N ASP A 46 -12.43 7.35 22.15
CA ASP A 46 -11.56 7.56 23.31
C ASP A 46 -10.84 6.27 23.79
N ALA A 47 -11.24 5.12 23.26
CA ALA A 47 -10.55 3.85 23.49
C ALA A 47 -9.35 3.61 22.57
N ILE A 48 -9.13 4.48 21.59
CA ILE A 48 -7.99 4.39 20.68
C ILE A 48 -6.75 4.99 21.33
N ASP A 49 -5.74 4.17 21.58
CA ASP A 49 -4.51 4.59 22.27
C ASP A 49 -3.62 5.46 21.37
N GLU A 50 -3.45 5.11 20.10
CA GLU A 50 -2.63 5.84 19.15
C GLU A 50 -3.00 5.55 17.69
N VAL A 51 -2.70 6.51 16.81
CA VAL A 51 -2.81 6.37 15.35
C VAL A 51 -1.43 6.44 14.70
N ILE A 52 -1.07 5.45 13.87
CA ILE A 52 0.17 5.45 13.10
C ILE A 52 -0.17 5.40 11.61
N PHE A 53 0.17 6.45 10.87
CA PHE A 53 -0.10 6.51 9.43
C PHE A 53 1.16 6.77 8.61
N GLY A 54 1.31 5.98 7.54
CA GLY A 54 2.30 6.21 6.51
C GLY A 54 1.89 7.35 5.58
N GLN A 55 2.82 8.25 5.28
CA GLN A 55 2.71 9.23 4.20
C GLN A 55 4.11 9.62 3.74
N VAL A 56 4.34 9.62 2.43
CA VAL A 56 5.64 9.93 1.83
C VAL A 56 5.74 11.39 1.46
N LEU A 57 4.74 11.90 0.75
CA LEU A 57 4.70 13.25 0.21
C LEU A 57 4.09 14.20 1.24
N THR A 58 4.91 14.62 2.19
CA THR A 58 4.47 15.46 3.32
C THR A 58 4.72 16.95 3.11
N THR A 59 5.43 17.34 2.05
CA THR A 59 5.70 18.74 1.70
C THR A 59 4.38 19.50 1.56
N GLY A 60 4.22 20.60 2.30
CA GLY A 60 3.02 21.42 2.29
C GLY A 60 1.78 20.84 2.99
N SER A 61 1.84 19.62 3.51
CA SER A 61 0.69 18.99 4.21
C SER A 61 0.42 19.54 5.62
N GLY A 62 1.26 20.44 6.11
CA GLY A 62 1.17 20.93 7.48
C GLY A 62 1.84 20.01 8.51
N GLN A 63 1.62 20.30 9.80
CA GLN A 63 2.24 19.51 10.86
C GLN A 63 1.58 18.14 11.01
N ASN A 64 2.39 17.09 11.01
CA ASN A 64 1.99 15.71 11.33
C ASN A 64 0.65 15.29 10.68
N PRO A 65 0.65 14.91 9.40
CA PRO A 65 -0.57 14.53 8.69
C PRO A 65 -1.39 13.43 9.40
N ALA A 66 -0.75 12.44 10.03
CA ALA A 66 -1.46 11.41 10.81
C ALA A 66 -2.27 12.02 11.97
N ARG A 67 -1.73 13.06 12.63
CA ARG A 67 -2.44 13.79 13.69
C ARG A 67 -3.66 14.53 13.14
N GLN A 68 -3.50 15.17 11.98
CA GLN A 68 -4.61 15.82 11.29
C GLN A 68 -5.69 14.81 10.91
N THR A 69 -5.30 13.66 10.41
CA THR A 69 -6.19 12.54 10.07
C THR A 69 -6.98 12.06 11.28
N ALA A 70 -6.31 11.81 12.40
CA ALA A 70 -6.94 11.37 13.64
C ALA A 70 -8.03 12.35 14.13
N LEU A 71 -7.69 13.63 14.21
CA LEU A 71 -8.63 14.66 14.64
C LEU A 71 -9.78 14.88 13.66
N LYS A 72 -9.49 14.88 12.35
CA LYS A 72 -10.51 15.01 11.30
C LYS A 72 -11.44 13.80 11.24
N ALA A 73 -10.98 12.64 11.68
CA ALA A 73 -11.81 11.43 11.81
C ALA A 73 -12.71 11.43 13.04
N GLY A 74 -12.54 12.36 13.97
CA GLY A 74 -13.34 12.48 15.18
C GLY A 74 -12.74 11.83 16.43
N LEU A 75 -11.45 11.44 16.38
CA LEU A 75 -10.75 10.99 17.59
C LEU A 75 -10.51 12.17 18.54
N PRO A 76 -10.48 11.93 19.86
CA PRO A 76 -10.30 12.98 20.85
C PRO A 76 -8.88 13.58 20.77
N VAL A 77 -8.74 14.81 21.26
CA VAL A 77 -7.46 15.52 21.30
C VAL A 77 -6.40 14.82 22.16
N THR A 78 -6.82 13.90 23.01
CA THR A 78 -5.95 13.09 23.86
C THR A 78 -5.29 11.92 23.14
N THR A 79 -5.84 11.46 21.99
CA THR A 79 -5.26 10.36 21.20
C THR A 79 -4.04 10.83 20.44
N PRO A 80 -2.82 10.40 20.75
CA PRO A 80 -1.62 10.75 19.99
C PRO A 80 -1.64 10.15 18.58
N ALA A 81 -0.78 10.71 17.71
CA ALA A 81 -0.60 10.16 16.37
C ALA A 81 0.80 10.44 15.83
N VAL A 82 1.32 9.55 14.99
CA VAL A 82 2.61 9.70 14.35
C VAL A 82 2.54 9.39 12.85
N THR A 83 3.22 10.22 12.05
CA THR A 83 3.41 9.99 10.62
C THR A 83 4.74 9.30 10.38
N VAL A 84 4.74 8.19 9.65
CA VAL A 84 5.94 7.42 9.31
C VAL A 84 6.21 7.45 7.81
N ASN A 85 7.48 7.49 7.45
CA ASN A 85 7.93 7.40 6.06
C ASN A 85 8.97 6.27 5.92
N LEU A 86 8.57 5.24 5.21
CA LEU A 86 9.42 4.17 4.67
C LEU A 86 9.09 4.01 3.17
N VAL A 87 8.99 5.12 2.46
CA VAL A 87 8.56 5.19 1.05
C VAL A 87 7.34 4.27 0.81
N CYS A 88 7.37 3.40 -0.21
CA CYS A 88 6.24 2.49 -0.52
C CYS A 88 5.83 1.58 0.66
N GLY A 89 6.76 1.29 1.56
CA GLY A 89 6.53 0.45 2.75
C GLY A 89 5.82 1.11 3.92
N SER A 90 5.59 2.43 3.86
CA SER A 90 5.11 3.24 5.01
C SER A 90 3.85 2.69 5.66
N GLY A 91 2.82 2.37 4.86
CA GLY A 91 1.55 1.86 5.38
C GLY A 91 1.69 0.50 6.08
N LEU A 92 2.51 -0.40 5.56
CA LEU A 92 2.73 -1.71 6.20
C LEU A 92 3.66 -1.59 7.42
N LYS A 93 4.62 -0.63 7.39
CA LYS A 93 5.48 -0.31 8.54
C LYS A 93 4.67 0.27 9.68
N ALA A 94 3.68 1.11 9.41
CA ALA A 94 2.75 1.63 10.42
C ALA A 94 2.03 0.48 11.15
N VAL A 95 1.54 -0.52 10.40
CA VAL A 95 0.91 -1.73 10.99
C VAL A 95 1.90 -2.53 11.84
N GLN A 96 3.15 -2.68 11.40
CA GLN A 96 4.20 -3.36 12.18
C GLN A 96 4.48 -2.63 13.50
N GLN A 97 4.58 -1.31 13.48
CA GLN A 97 4.83 -0.52 14.69
C GLN A 97 3.66 -0.58 15.67
N ALA A 98 2.43 -0.50 15.18
CA ALA A 98 1.24 -0.69 16.01
C ALA A 98 1.22 -2.08 16.67
N ALA A 99 1.53 -3.13 15.91
CA ALA A 99 1.65 -4.48 16.45
C ALA A 99 2.76 -4.59 17.50
N GLN A 100 3.88 -3.88 17.33
CA GLN A 100 4.97 -3.82 18.32
C GLN A 100 4.51 -3.16 19.62
N ALA A 101 3.86 -2.00 19.54
CA ALA A 101 3.34 -1.29 20.71
C ALA A 101 2.37 -2.16 21.52
N ILE A 102 1.43 -2.83 20.83
CA ILE A 102 0.49 -3.75 21.51
C ILE A 102 1.24 -4.94 22.14
N ARG A 103 2.21 -5.54 21.45
CA ARG A 103 3.01 -6.66 22.00
C ARG A 103 3.83 -6.28 23.22
N CYS A 104 4.34 -5.05 23.26
CA CYS A 104 5.09 -4.51 24.39
C CYS A 104 4.19 -4.09 25.57
N GLY A 105 2.88 -3.97 25.36
CA GLY A 105 1.94 -3.53 26.38
C GLY A 105 1.81 -2.00 26.51
N ASP A 106 2.36 -1.26 25.54
CA ASP A 106 2.26 0.22 25.49
C ASP A 106 0.88 0.68 25.02
N ALA A 107 0.14 -0.19 24.31
CA ALA A 107 -1.19 0.07 23.78
C ALA A 107 -2.06 -1.20 23.79
N GLU A 108 -3.38 -1.03 23.83
CA GLU A 108 -4.38 -2.11 23.71
C GLU A 108 -5.12 -2.04 22.37
N ILE A 109 -5.46 -0.85 21.86
CA ILE A 109 -6.19 -0.62 20.62
C ILE A 109 -5.50 0.45 19.79
N MET A 110 -5.11 0.12 18.57
CA MET A 110 -4.44 1.06 17.66
C MET A 110 -5.10 1.07 16.28
N ILE A 111 -5.04 2.21 15.63
CA ILE A 111 -5.36 2.34 14.21
C ILE A 111 -4.04 2.59 13.45
N ALA A 112 -3.77 1.77 12.45
CA ALA A 112 -2.58 1.89 11.63
C ALA A 112 -2.91 1.78 10.14
N GLY A 113 -2.18 2.52 9.32
CA GLY A 113 -2.42 2.50 7.89
C GLY A 113 -1.50 3.43 7.12
N GLY A 114 -2.00 3.92 6.00
CA GLY A 114 -1.29 4.90 5.19
C GLY A 114 -2.24 5.66 4.29
N GLN A 115 -1.78 6.81 3.88
CA GLN A 115 -2.50 7.75 3.03
C GLN A 115 -1.54 8.44 2.07
N GLU A 116 -2.01 8.77 0.89
CA GLU A 116 -1.25 9.55 -0.08
C GLU A 116 -2.19 10.31 -1.01
N SER A 117 -1.84 11.52 -1.36
CA SER A 117 -2.42 12.24 -2.47
C SER A 117 -1.29 12.75 -3.35
N MET A 118 -0.95 11.96 -4.37
CA MET A 118 0.11 12.32 -5.31
C MET A 118 -0.35 13.49 -6.20
N SER A 119 -1.66 13.63 -6.42
CA SER A 119 -2.26 14.74 -7.15
C SER A 119 -2.06 16.10 -6.46
N ASN A 120 -1.95 16.12 -5.13
CA ASN A 120 -1.83 17.34 -4.34
C ASN A 120 -0.40 17.60 -3.85
N ALA A 121 0.58 16.80 -4.25
CA ALA A 121 1.97 17.01 -3.89
C ALA A 121 2.51 18.28 -4.58
N PRO A 122 3.05 19.24 -3.82
CA PRO A 122 3.47 20.52 -4.37
C PRO A 122 4.83 20.46 -5.05
N TYR A 123 5.12 21.46 -5.87
CA TYR A 123 6.48 21.78 -6.25
C TYR A 123 7.14 22.64 -5.17
N PHE A 124 8.45 22.52 -5.00
CA PHE A 124 9.22 23.31 -4.07
C PHE A 124 10.46 23.93 -4.70
N LEU A 125 10.98 24.96 -4.06
CA LEU A 125 12.15 25.71 -4.52
C LEU A 125 13.25 25.65 -3.48
N ASP A 126 14.38 25.03 -3.84
CA ASP A 126 15.56 25.00 -2.99
C ASP A 126 16.26 26.35 -2.91
N GLY A 127 16.97 26.58 -1.79
CA GLY A 127 17.84 27.73 -1.59
C GLY A 127 17.13 29.07 -1.41
N ALA A 128 15.79 29.14 -1.56
CA ALA A 128 15.03 30.37 -1.45
C ALA A 128 15.18 31.07 -0.09
N ARG A 129 15.36 30.33 0.98
CA ARG A 129 15.56 30.85 2.35
C ARG A 129 16.86 31.67 2.49
N ALA A 130 17.91 31.30 1.78
CA ALA A 130 19.18 32.04 1.74
C ALA A 130 19.17 33.22 0.75
N GLY A 131 18.10 33.36 -0.04
CA GLY A 131 17.95 34.34 -1.12
C GLY A 131 18.48 33.85 -2.46
N LEU A 132 17.74 34.13 -3.51
CA LEU A 132 18.12 33.85 -4.91
C LEU A 132 18.79 35.12 -5.47
N ARG A 133 20.10 35.22 -5.40
CA ARG A 133 20.81 36.47 -5.72
C ARG A 133 21.08 36.69 -7.19
N LEU A 134 21.55 35.64 -7.91
CA LEU A 134 21.94 35.74 -9.31
C LEU A 134 21.78 34.35 -9.97
N GLY A 135 21.22 34.32 -11.20
CA GLY A 135 21.02 33.12 -12.00
C GLY A 135 19.58 32.59 -11.91
N HIS A 136 19.33 31.55 -12.68
CA HIS A 136 18.02 30.88 -12.72
C HIS A 136 17.86 29.88 -11.56
N ALA A 137 16.63 29.72 -11.10
CA ALA A 137 16.25 28.66 -10.18
C ALA A 137 15.12 27.82 -10.80
N SER A 138 15.10 26.52 -10.50
CA SER A 138 14.06 25.59 -10.97
C SER A 138 13.20 25.11 -9.81
N LEU A 139 11.90 24.96 -10.05
CA LEU A 139 11.00 24.24 -9.14
C LEU A 139 11.24 22.75 -9.27
N LYS A 140 11.28 22.05 -8.13
CA LYS A 140 11.36 20.58 -8.05
C LYS A 140 9.98 20.02 -7.77
N ASP A 141 9.59 19.00 -8.53
CA ASP A 141 8.38 18.21 -8.29
C ASP A 141 8.63 17.29 -7.08
N SER A 142 7.86 17.45 -6.00
CA SER A 142 8.02 16.63 -4.80
C SER A 142 7.61 15.17 -5.03
N VAL A 143 6.71 14.88 -5.97
CA VAL A 143 6.37 13.48 -6.33
C VAL A 143 7.62 12.77 -6.86
N VAL A 144 8.33 13.42 -7.77
CA VAL A 144 9.55 12.86 -8.36
C VAL A 144 10.67 12.85 -7.33
N HIS A 145 10.96 13.98 -6.71
CA HIS A 145 12.13 14.16 -5.86
C HIS A 145 12.09 13.29 -4.58
N ASP A 146 10.93 13.26 -3.89
CA ASP A 146 10.81 12.60 -2.59
C ASP A 146 10.24 11.17 -2.70
N GLY A 147 9.50 10.89 -3.78
CA GLY A 147 8.80 9.61 -3.96
C GLY A 147 9.41 8.66 -4.99
N LEU A 148 9.99 9.18 -6.07
CA LEU A 148 10.32 8.38 -7.26
C LEU A 148 11.80 8.49 -7.70
N TRP A 149 12.62 9.23 -6.99
CA TRP A 149 14.03 9.42 -7.31
C TRP A 149 14.95 8.63 -6.39
N ASP A 150 15.87 7.87 -6.97
CA ASP A 150 16.92 7.21 -6.21
C ASP A 150 17.99 8.24 -5.83
N ALA A 151 18.01 8.62 -4.55
CA ALA A 151 18.94 9.61 -4.02
C ALA A 151 20.40 9.13 -3.97
N PHE A 152 20.65 7.82 -4.11
CA PHE A 152 21.98 7.22 -4.06
C PHE A 152 22.63 7.13 -5.44
N ASN A 153 21.83 6.82 -6.47
CA ASN A 153 22.30 6.60 -7.83
C ASN A 153 21.88 7.73 -8.79
N ASP A 154 21.15 8.71 -8.30
CA ASP A 154 20.72 9.93 -9.04
C ASP A 154 19.93 9.62 -10.33
N TYR A 155 18.89 8.75 -10.21
CA TYR A 155 18.00 8.44 -11.31
C TYR A 155 16.58 8.06 -10.82
N HIS A 156 15.63 8.02 -11.76
CA HIS A 156 14.25 7.62 -11.47
C HIS A 156 14.14 6.14 -11.11
N MET A 157 13.19 5.77 -10.21
CA MET A 157 12.90 4.39 -9.79
C MET A 157 12.69 3.43 -10.97
N GLY A 158 12.20 3.90 -12.11
CA GLY A 158 12.07 3.08 -13.32
C GLY A 158 13.39 2.52 -13.83
N ILE A 159 14.53 3.18 -13.58
CA ILE A 159 15.86 2.63 -13.92
C ILE A 159 16.19 1.43 -13.04
N THR A 160 15.77 1.40 -11.78
CA THR A 160 15.95 0.22 -10.93
C THR A 160 15.18 -0.99 -11.47
N ALA A 161 14.02 -0.76 -12.08
CA ALA A 161 13.24 -1.82 -12.75
C ALA A 161 13.93 -2.33 -14.01
N GLU A 162 14.54 -1.42 -14.82
CA GLU A 162 15.37 -1.82 -15.96
C GLU A 162 16.60 -2.63 -15.52
N ASN A 163 17.26 -2.25 -14.41
CA ASN A 163 18.35 -2.99 -13.84
C ASN A 163 17.97 -4.43 -13.47
N LEU A 164 16.75 -4.62 -12.94
CA LEU A 164 16.21 -5.94 -12.65
C LEU A 164 15.86 -6.73 -13.92
N ALA A 165 15.28 -6.07 -14.92
CA ALA A 165 15.01 -6.68 -16.21
C ALA A 165 16.30 -7.25 -16.84
N ASP A 166 17.39 -6.46 -16.82
CA ASP A 166 18.70 -6.88 -17.32
C ASP A 166 19.25 -8.04 -16.47
N ARG A 167 19.26 -7.91 -15.15
CA ARG A 167 19.88 -8.88 -14.24
C ARG A 167 19.19 -10.24 -14.26
N PHE A 168 17.85 -10.27 -14.38
CA PHE A 168 17.05 -11.48 -14.36
C PHE A 168 16.60 -11.94 -15.76
N ALA A 169 17.14 -11.31 -16.82
CA ALA A 169 16.80 -11.59 -18.20
C ALA A 169 15.28 -11.59 -18.47
N ILE A 170 14.56 -10.61 -17.89
CA ILE A 170 13.12 -10.46 -18.04
C ILE A 170 12.84 -9.62 -19.28
N SER A 171 12.23 -10.24 -20.30
CA SER A 171 11.95 -9.59 -21.57
C SER A 171 10.79 -8.58 -21.46
N ARG A 172 10.68 -7.71 -22.47
CA ARG A 172 9.55 -6.79 -22.62
C ARG A 172 8.22 -7.52 -22.73
N GLU A 173 8.18 -8.62 -23.49
CA GLU A 173 6.99 -9.43 -23.69
C GLU A 173 6.50 -10.06 -22.39
N GLN A 174 7.42 -10.52 -21.55
CA GLN A 174 7.09 -11.07 -20.23
C GLN A 174 6.48 -9.98 -19.32
N GLN A 175 7.03 -8.77 -19.34
CA GLN A 175 6.52 -7.63 -18.57
C GLN A 175 5.12 -7.21 -19.04
N ASP A 176 4.91 -7.12 -20.35
CA ASP A 176 3.62 -6.76 -20.92
C ASP A 176 2.56 -7.85 -20.69
N ALA A 177 2.92 -9.13 -20.76
CA ALA A 177 2.03 -10.24 -20.43
C ALA A 177 1.62 -10.22 -18.94
N PHE A 178 2.57 -9.93 -18.04
CA PHE A 178 2.29 -9.78 -16.61
C PHE A 178 1.32 -8.61 -16.36
N ALA A 179 1.55 -7.46 -16.99
CA ALA A 179 0.69 -6.28 -16.86
C ALA A 179 -0.72 -6.54 -17.39
N LEU A 180 -0.84 -7.21 -18.54
CA LEU A 180 -2.12 -7.62 -19.11
C LEU A 180 -2.89 -8.53 -18.14
N LEU A 181 -2.21 -9.52 -17.56
CA LEU A 181 -2.82 -10.43 -16.59
C LEU A 181 -3.30 -9.69 -15.33
N SER A 182 -2.53 -8.72 -14.82
CA SER A 182 -2.95 -7.87 -13.69
C SER A 182 -4.23 -7.10 -14.01
N GLN A 183 -4.33 -6.50 -15.19
CA GLN A 183 -5.54 -5.79 -15.66
C GLN A 183 -6.74 -6.73 -15.78
N GLN A 184 -6.55 -7.92 -16.35
CA GLN A 184 -7.62 -8.92 -16.51
C GLN A 184 -8.14 -9.41 -15.15
N LYS A 185 -7.24 -9.71 -14.21
CA LYS A 185 -7.61 -10.10 -12.84
C LYS A 185 -8.38 -8.97 -12.13
N ALA A 186 -7.92 -7.71 -12.24
CA ALA A 186 -8.59 -6.58 -11.62
C ALA A 186 -9.98 -6.33 -12.22
N ALA A 187 -10.12 -6.44 -13.53
CA ALA A 187 -11.42 -6.31 -14.22
C ALA A 187 -12.40 -7.40 -13.76
N ALA A 188 -11.97 -8.66 -13.75
CA ALA A 188 -12.78 -9.79 -13.30
C ALA A 188 -13.19 -9.65 -11.81
N ALA A 189 -12.25 -9.25 -10.94
CA ALA A 189 -12.54 -9.03 -9.53
C ALA A 189 -13.53 -7.88 -9.30
N ARG A 190 -13.42 -6.80 -10.07
CA ARG A 190 -14.36 -5.68 -10.03
C ARG A 190 -15.76 -6.09 -10.47
N GLU A 191 -15.87 -6.80 -11.58
CA GLU A 191 -17.14 -7.32 -12.11
C GLU A 191 -17.82 -8.28 -11.13
N ALA A 192 -17.04 -9.15 -10.49
CA ALA A 192 -17.50 -10.08 -9.47
C ALA A 192 -17.80 -9.41 -8.10
N GLY A 193 -17.51 -8.11 -7.94
CA GLY A 193 -17.76 -7.37 -6.70
C GLY A 193 -16.81 -7.70 -5.55
N HIS A 194 -15.63 -8.29 -5.83
CA HIS A 194 -14.69 -8.72 -4.78
C HIS A 194 -14.16 -7.56 -3.93
N PHE A 195 -14.08 -6.34 -4.48
CA PHE A 195 -13.61 -5.15 -3.76
C PHE A 195 -14.69 -4.43 -2.95
N ALA A 196 -15.98 -4.77 -3.13
CA ALA A 196 -17.08 -4.01 -2.54
C ALA A 196 -17.02 -3.95 -1.00
N ALA A 197 -16.59 -5.04 -0.36
CA ALA A 197 -16.51 -5.14 1.11
C ALA A 197 -15.29 -4.43 1.72
N GLU A 198 -14.26 -4.11 0.92
CA GLU A 198 -13.05 -3.47 1.40
C GLU A 198 -13.01 -1.96 1.16
N ILE A 199 -13.86 -1.45 0.25
CA ILE A 199 -13.86 -0.04 -0.17
C ILE A 199 -14.81 0.79 0.70
N THR A 200 -14.26 1.83 1.34
CA THR A 200 -15.01 2.94 1.95
C THR A 200 -15.45 3.90 0.86
N PRO A 201 -16.75 4.08 0.61
CA PRO A 201 -17.26 5.09 -0.32
C PRO A 201 -16.81 6.51 0.05
N LEU A 202 -16.45 7.30 -0.96
CA LEU A 202 -16.06 8.69 -0.76
C LEU A 202 -17.05 9.65 -1.40
N SER A 203 -17.35 10.72 -0.69
CA SER A 203 -18.18 11.84 -1.17
C SER A 203 -17.24 13.00 -1.54
N VAL A 204 -17.03 13.22 -2.85
CA VAL A 204 -16.09 14.22 -3.37
C VAL A 204 -16.82 15.52 -3.74
N PRO A 205 -16.42 16.67 -3.18
CA PRO A 205 -17.05 17.95 -3.49
C PRO A 205 -16.91 18.32 -4.98
N GLN A 206 -18.00 18.84 -5.56
CA GLN A 206 -18.03 19.31 -6.97
C GLN A 206 -18.44 20.79 -7.08
N GLY A 207 -17.91 21.65 -6.21
CA GLY A 207 -18.26 23.05 -6.16
C GLY A 207 -19.73 23.25 -5.79
N LYS A 208 -20.57 23.77 -6.70
CA LYS A 208 -22.02 23.99 -6.46
C LYS A 208 -22.88 22.78 -6.78
N LYS A 209 -22.36 21.72 -7.38
CA LYS A 209 -23.09 20.50 -7.70
C LYS A 209 -23.15 19.58 -6.47
N PRO A 210 -24.11 18.63 -6.41
CA PRO A 210 -24.08 17.60 -5.39
C PRO A 210 -22.75 16.85 -5.38
N PRO A 211 -22.26 16.43 -4.22
CA PRO A 211 -21.01 15.65 -4.14
C PRO A 211 -21.08 14.37 -4.97
N LEU A 212 -19.97 14.06 -5.65
CA LEU A 212 -19.84 12.83 -6.42
C LEU A 212 -19.51 11.67 -5.49
N GLN A 213 -20.27 10.58 -5.57
CA GLN A 213 -19.98 9.35 -4.83
C GLN A 213 -19.01 8.49 -5.62
N ILE A 214 -17.83 8.25 -5.06
CA ILE A 214 -16.80 7.37 -5.64
C ILE A 214 -16.78 6.08 -4.82
N VAL A 215 -17.12 4.97 -5.47
CA VAL A 215 -17.30 3.64 -4.85
C VAL A 215 -16.42 2.56 -5.49
N GLN A 216 -15.64 2.90 -6.51
CA GLN A 216 -14.81 1.96 -7.27
C GLN A 216 -13.45 2.57 -7.58
N ASP A 217 -12.45 1.71 -7.74
CA ASP A 217 -11.13 2.11 -8.22
C ASP A 217 -11.22 2.68 -9.64
N GLU A 218 -10.55 3.80 -9.87
CA GLU A 218 -10.59 4.55 -11.13
C GLU A 218 -9.59 4.03 -12.15
N GLN A 219 -8.47 3.47 -11.69
CA GLN A 219 -7.31 3.13 -12.52
C GLN A 219 -7.47 1.89 -13.42
N PRO A 220 -8.22 0.81 -13.06
CA PRO A 220 -8.28 -0.40 -13.89
C PRO A 220 -8.79 -0.14 -15.31
N ARG A 221 -8.10 -0.73 -16.30
CA ARG A 221 -8.38 -0.61 -17.74
C ARG A 221 -8.79 -1.97 -18.32
N PRO A 222 -10.08 -2.32 -18.29
CA PRO A 222 -10.55 -3.64 -18.72
C PRO A 222 -10.37 -3.90 -20.22
N ASP A 223 -10.20 -2.85 -21.02
CA ASP A 223 -9.97 -2.88 -22.47
C ASP A 223 -8.49 -2.98 -22.87
N THR A 224 -7.60 -3.28 -21.92
CA THR A 224 -6.17 -3.47 -22.19
C THR A 224 -5.95 -4.66 -23.11
N GLN A 225 -5.11 -4.47 -24.15
CA GLN A 225 -4.77 -5.46 -25.17
C GLN A 225 -3.26 -5.59 -25.29
N ALA A 226 -2.78 -6.81 -25.58
CA ALA A 226 -1.35 -7.09 -25.73
C ALA A 226 -0.70 -6.24 -26.83
N GLU A 227 -1.40 -6.06 -27.95
CA GLU A 227 -0.94 -5.28 -29.10
C GLU A 227 -0.74 -3.80 -28.75
N LYS A 228 -1.61 -3.25 -27.91
CA LYS A 228 -1.51 -1.87 -27.43
C LYS A 228 -0.33 -1.70 -26.45
N LEU A 229 -0.13 -2.67 -25.57
CA LEU A 229 1.03 -2.66 -24.65
C LEU A 229 2.35 -2.71 -25.44
N ALA A 230 2.45 -3.59 -26.43
CA ALA A 230 3.64 -3.75 -27.25
C ALA A 230 4.05 -2.47 -28.01
N GLN A 231 3.10 -1.59 -28.33
CA GLN A 231 3.34 -0.30 -29.01
C GLN A 231 3.87 0.81 -28.11
N LEU A 232 3.80 0.63 -26.78
CA LEU A 232 4.26 1.65 -25.84
C LEU A 232 5.78 1.80 -25.89
N LYS A 233 6.24 3.05 -25.88
CA LYS A 233 7.68 3.35 -25.86
C LYS A 233 8.27 3.14 -24.47
N PRO A 234 9.53 2.70 -24.36
CA PRO A 234 10.26 2.68 -23.08
C PRO A 234 10.23 4.06 -22.43
N ALA A 235 9.92 4.10 -21.13
CA ALA A 235 9.72 5.34 -20.39
C ALA A 235 11.03 5.89 -19.79
N PHE A 236 11.98 5.00 -19.43
CA PHE A 236 13.15 5.37 -18.64
C PHE A 236 14.48 5.20 -19.37
N ARG A 237 14.57 4.29 -20.34
CA ARG A 237 15.74 4.11 -21.23
C ARG A 237 15.30 4.23 -22.69
N PRO A 238 15.30 5.43 -23.26
CA PRO A 238 14.88 5.62 -24.66
C PRO A 238 15.65 4.71 -25.62
N GLY A 239 14.93 3.99 -26.49
CA GLY A 239 15.49 3.14 -27.53
C GLY A 239 15.98 1.75 -27.09
N SER A 240 16.25 1.51 -25.83
CA SER A 240 16.78 0.22 -25.34
C SER A 240 16.09 -0.33 -24.09
N GLY A 241 15.20 0.42 -23.47
CA GLY A 241 14.48 -0.01 -22.27
C GLY A 241 13.32 -0.93 -22.56
N SER A 242 12.83 -1.56 -21.51
CA SER A 242 11.69 -2.49 -21.52
C SER A 242 10.51 -2.02 -20.65
N VAL A 243 10.78 -1.13 -19.71
CA VAL A 243 9.77 -0.59 -18.78
C VAL A 243 8.98 0.52 -19.45
N THR A 244 7.66 0.41 -19.43
CA THR A 244 6.73 1.37 -20.05
C THR A 244 5.66 1.83 -19.09
N ALA A 245 4.87 2.84 -19.46
CA ALA A 245 3.70 3.25 -18.71
C ALA A 245 2.61 2.16 -18.60
N GLY A 246 2.66 1.11 -19.43
CA GLY A 246 1.70 0.00 -19.41
C GLY A 246 2.11 -1.15 -18.49
N ASN A 247 3.40 -1.30 -18.20
CA ASN A 247 3.93 -2.38 -17.35
C ASN A 247 4.58 -1.86 -16.05
N ALA A 248 4.25 -0.63 -15.67
CA ALA A 248 4.59 0.01 -14.40
C ALA A 248 3.33 0.45 -13.69
N SER A 249 3.37 0.56 -12.36
CA SER A 249 2.29 1.18 -11.59
C SER A 249 2.19 2.68 -11.88
N SER A 250 1.02 3.25 -11.68
CA SER A 250 0.73 4.67 -11.92
C SER A 250 0.85 5.51 -10.65
N LEU A 251 0.76 6.83 -10.81
CA LEU A 251 0.61 7.81 -9.72
C LEU A 251 -0.86 7.85 -9.29
N ASN A 252 -1.10 7.80 -8.00
CA ASN A 252 -2.46 7.62 -7.49
C ASN A 252 -2.69 8.33 -6.16
N ASP A 253 -3.98 8.50 -5.84
CA ASP A 253 -4.47 8.99 -4.56
C ASP A 253 -5.23 7.86 -3.85
N GLY A 254 -5.05 7.74 -2.53
CA GLY A 254 -5.78 6.74 -1.76
C GLY A 254 -5.31 6.61 -0.32
N ALA A 255 -6.08 5.90 0.48
CA ALA A 255 -5.76 5.56 1.86
C ALA A 255 -6.25 4.15 2.21
N ALA A 256 -5.59 3.53 3.17
CA ALA A 256 -5.99 2.24 3.73
C ALA A 256 -5.64 2.19 5.21
N ALA A 257 -6.46 1.54 6.01
CA ALA A 257 -6.25 1.41 7.44
C ALA A 257 -6.79 0.10 7.99
N VAL A 258 -6.18 -0.34 9.08
CA VAL A 258 -6.61 -1.47 9.90
C VAL A 258 -6.72 -1.06 11.36
N MET A 259 -7.65 -1.69 12.10
CA MET A 259 -7.72 -1.60 13.56
C MET A 259 -7.11 -2.85 14.15
N LEU A 260 -6.11 -2.65 15.01
CA LEU A 260 -5.38 -3.71 15.71
C LEU A 260 -5.66 -3.62 17.20
N MET A 261 -5.66 -4.78 17.85
CA MET A 261 -5.71 -4.84 19.30
C MET A 261 -5.13 -6.15 19.84
N SER A 262 -4.95 -6.25 21.16
CA SER A 262 -4.64 -7.53 21.77
C SER A 262 -5.80 -8.52 21.58
N ALA A 263 -5.50 -9.80 21.41
CA ALA A 263 -6.53 -10.84 21.28
C ALA A 263 -7.50 -10.84 22.47
N ARG A 264 -6.97 -10.60 23.70
CA ARG A 264 -7.76 -10.44 24.92
C ARG A 264 -8.76 -9.28 24.79
N ARG A 265 -8.31 -8.14 24.26
CA ARG A 265 -9.18 -6.96 24.12
C ARG A 265 -10.26 -7.21 23.07
N ALA A 266 -9.92 -7.84 21.95
CA ALA A 266 -10.90 -8.23 20.93
C ALA A 266 -12.01 -9.13 21.50
N ALA A 267 -11.61 -10.14 22.29
CA ALA A 267 -12.55 -11.03 22.95
C ALA A 267 -13.44 -10.29 23.96
N SER A 268 -12.87 -9.36 24.77
CA SER A 268 -13.64 -8.57 25.75
C SER A 268 -14.69 -7.65 25.11
N LEU A 269 -14.47 -7.25 23.86
CA LEU A 269 -15.38 -6.40 23.08
C LEU A 269 -16.29 -7.21 22.14
N ASN A 270 -16.18 -8.56 22.15
CA ASN A 270 -16.90 -9.44 21.23
C ASN A 270 -16.70 -9.07 19.74
N LEU A 271 -15.51 -8.57 19.38
CA LEU A 271 -15.21 -8.19 18.01
C LEU A 271 -14.74 -9.39 17.18
N PRO A 272 -15.21 -9.52 15.93
CA PRO A 272 -14.72 -10.56 15.04
C PRO A 272 -13.25 -10.32 14.71
N VAL A 273 -12.44 -11.37 14.74
CA VAL A 273 -11.03 -11.33 14.36
C VAL A 273 -10.91 -11.66 12.87
N LEU A 274 -10.37 -10.74 12.08
CA LEU A 274 -10.07 -10.98 10.67
C LEU A 274 -8.86 -11.89 10.52
N ALA A 275 -7.79 -11.58 11.24
CA ALA A 275 -6.57 -12.39 11.29
C ALA A 275 -5.69 -12.00 12.49
N ARG A 276 -4.80 -12.91 12.90
CA ARG A 276 -3.68 -12.67 13.81
C ARG A 276 -2.43 -12.32 13.02
N ILE A 277 -1.60 -11.41 13.53
CA ILE A 277 -0.28 -11.14 12.96
C ILE A 277 0.69 -12.24 13.38
N ALA A 278 1.10 -13.08 12.43
CA ALA A 278 1.99 -14.22 12.67
C ALA A 278 3.46 -13.79 12.65
N GLY A 279 3.86 -12.93 11.74
CA GLY A 279 5.23 -12.45 11.62
C GLY A 279 5.34 -11.19 10.77
N TYR A 280 6.46 -10.50 10.85
CA TYR A 280 6.78 -9.37 9.99
C TYR A 280 8.29 -9.15 9.91
N ALA A 281 8.75 -8.53 8.83
CA ALA A 281 10.14 -8.17 8.63
C ALA A 281 10.30 -6.93 7.77
N VAL A 282 11.44 -6.27 7.95
CA VAL A 282 11.98 -5.24 7.06
C VAL A 282 13.41 -5.63 6.74
N SER A 283 13.81 -5.54 5.48
CA SER A 283 15.17 -5.87 5.03
C SER A 283 15.73 -4.78 4.15
N GLY A 284 17.04 -4.64 4.12
CA GLY A 284 17.77 -3.80 3.17
C GLY A 284 18.28 -4.62 1.99
N VAL A 285 18.45 -3.95 0.85
CA VAL A 285 19.05 -4.46 -0.39
C VAL A 285 19.74 -3.30 -1.10
N ASP A 286 20.60 -3.59 -2.08
CA ASP A 286 21.21 -2.55 -2.92
C ASP A 286 20.14 -1.63 -3.51
N PRO A 287 20.22 -0.29 -3.32
CA PRO A 287 19.26 0.66 -3.88
C PRO A 287 19.04 0.50 -5.38
N ALA A 288 20.10 0.20 -6.16
CA ALA A 288 20.02 -0.03 -7.59
C ALA A 288 19.13 -1.23 -7.98
N LEU A 289 18.86 -2.11 -7.03
CA LEU A 289 18.05 -3.33 -7.16
C LEU A 289 16.90 -3.34 -6.16
N MET A 290 16.37 -2.19 -5.79
CA MET A 290 15.35 -2.05 -4.73
C MET A 290 14.16 -2.99 -4.90
N GLY A 291 13.81 -3.34 -6.13
CA GLY A 291 12.64 -4.17 -6.44
C GLY A 291 12.73 -5.61 -5.93
N ILE A 292 13.92 -6.15 -5.62
CA ILE A 292 14.06 -7.48 -4.99
C ILE A 292 14.02 -7.45 -3.45
N GLY A 293 13.83 -6.26 -2.85
CA GLY A 293 13.68 -6.13 -1.40
C GLY A 293 12.67 -7.09 -0.76
N PRO A 294 11.53 -7.39 -1.39
CA PRO A 294 10.56 -8.37 -0.90
C PRO A 294 11.13 -9.76 -0.64
N VAL A 295 12.16 -10.17 -1.36
CA VAL A 295 12.75 -11.53 -1.24
C VAL A 295 13.29 -11.77 0.17
N ALA A 296 14.21 -10.91 0.62
CA ALA A 296 14.79 -11.03 1.95
C ALA A 296 13.75 -10.76 3.05
N ALA A 297 12.87 -9.77 2.86
CA ALA A 297 11.81 -9.46 3.81
C ALA A 297 10.84 -10.64 4.00
N THR A 298 10.42 -11.29 2.90
CA THR A 298 9.53 -12.46 2.93
C THR A 298 10.21 -13.63 3.63
N ARG A 299 11.45 -13.97 3.28
CA ARG A 299 12.20 -15.07 3.93
C ARG A 299 12.32 -14.87 5.44
N GLN A 300 12.69 -13.65 5.88
CA GLN A 300 12.77 -13.33 7.31
C GLN A 300 11.39 -13.33 8.00
N CYS A 301 10.36 -12.85 7.32
CA CYS A 301 8.99 -12.83 7.83
C CYS A 301 8.48 -14.25 8.07
N LEU A 302 8.64 -15.14 7.10
CA LEU A 302 8.24 -16.55 7.20
C LEU A 302 9.03 -17.28 8.27
N GLN A 303 10.34 -17.06 8.37
CA GLN A 303 11.17 -17.61 9.45
C GLN A 303 10.64 -17.23 10.85
N ARG A 304 10.25 -15.96 11.03
CA ARG A 304 9.67 -15.47 12.29
C ARG A 304 8.29 -16.04 12.58
N ALA A 305 7.51 -16.32 11.52
CA ALA A 305 6.20 -16.97 11.64
C ALA A 305 6.32 -18.49 11.86
N GLY A 306 7.48 -19.09 11.61
CA GLY A 306 7.69 -20.53 11.63
C GLY A 306 7.06 -21.24 10.43
N TRP A 307 6.94 -20.57 9.28
CA TRP A 307 6.28 -21.07 8.09
C TRP A 307 7.25 -21.24 6.93
N THR A 308 6.88 -22.15 6.02
CA THR A 308 7.46 -22.25 4.68
C THR A 308 6.64 -21.45 3.65
N LEU A 309 7.21 -21.20 2.51
CA LEU A 309 6.52 -20.46 1.43
C LEU A 309 5.30 -21.25 0.89
N ASP A 310 5.42 -22.57 0.79
CA ASP A 310 4.38 -23.45 0.25
C ASP A 310 3.13 -23.52 1.13
N GLU A 311 3.27 -23.23 2.44
CA GLU A 311 2.15 -23.15 3.39
C GLU A 311 1.25 -21.93 3.21
N LEU A 312 1.70 -20.93 2.43
CA LEU A 312 0.87 -19.76 2.14
C LEU A 312 -0.28 -20.12 1.21
N ASP A 313 -1.48 -19.67 1.56
CA ASP A 313 -2.67 -19.79 0.71
C ASP A 313 -2.79 -18.63 -0.26
N LEU A 314 -2.47 -17.41 0.18
CA LEU A 314 -2.57 -16.17 -0.59
C LEU A 314 -1.39 -15.23 -0.33
N ILE A 315 -0.98 -14.53 -1.37
CA ILE A 315 0.08 -13.53 -1.34
C ILE A 315 -0.41 -12.26 -2.04
N GLU A 316 -0.31 -11.13 -1.38
CA GLU A 316 -0.41 -9.82 -1.98
C GLU A 316 0.99 -9.19 -2.06
N ALA A 317 1.55 -9.13 -3.25
CA ALA A 317 2.85 -8.54 -3.54
C ALA A 317 2.66 -7.28 -4.39
N ASN A 318 3.08 -6.12 -3.91
CA ASN A 318 2.88 -4.88 -4.63
C ASN A 318 3.63 -4.88 -5.97
N GLU A 319 2.92 -4.54 -7.04
CA GLU A 319 3.44 -4.48 -8.41
C GLU A 319 3.90 -3.06 -8.74
N ALA A 320 5.04 -2.63 -8.18
CA ALA A 320 5.59 -1.32 -8.55
C ALA A 320 5.97 -1.28 -10.04
N PHE A 321 6.56 -2.37 -10.53
CA PHE A 321 6.90 -2.61 -11.94
C PHE A 321 6.73 -4.10 -12.26
N ALA A 322 6.33 -4.44 -13.47
CA ALA A 322 6.23 -5.85 -13.90
C ALA A 322 7.59 -6.57 -13.81
N ALA A 323 8.67 -5.92 -14.25
CA ALA A 323 10.03 -6.46 -14.14
C ALA A 323 10.39 -6.80 -12.68
N GLN A 324 10.04 -5.92 -11.75
CA GLN A 324 10.28 -6.11 -10.32
C GLN A 324 9.45 -7.28 -9.77
N ALA A 325 8.17 -7.35 -10.09
CA ALA A 325 7.28 -8.42 -9.62
C ALA A 325 7.73 -9.80 -10.15
N LEU A 326 8.12 -9.87 -11.42
CA LEU A 326 8.67 -11.08 -12.03
C LEU A 326 10.00 -11.51 -11.40
N ALA A 327 10.91 -10.57 -11.13
CA ALA A 327 12.18 -10.86 -10.46
C ALA A 327 11.97 -11.46 -9.06
N VAL A 328 11.05 -10.89 -8.28
CA VAL A 328 10.68 -11.43 -6.95
C VAL A 328 10.10 -12.83 -7.07
N GLY A 329 9.22 -13.06 -8.06
CA GLY A 329 8.64 -14.38 -8.33
C GLY A 329 9.69 -15.44 -8.68
N GLN A 330 10.68 -15.09 -9.52
CA GLN A 330 11.80 -15.97 -9.87
C GLN A 330 12.67 -16.32 -8.65
N GLU A 331 13.00 -15.32 -7.81
CA GLU A 331 13.85 -15.51 -6.64
C GLU A 331 13.20 -16.29 -5.50
N LEU A 332 11.90 -16.11 -5.29
CA LEU A 332 11.16 -16.82 -4.25
C LEU A 332 10.65 -18.19 -4.74
N GLY A 333 10.38 -18.34 -6.03
CA GLY A 333 9.82 -19.56 -6.59
C GLY A 333 8.39 -19.85 -6.11
N TRP A 334 7.62 -18.81 -5.77
CA TRP A 334 6.24 -18.99 -5.30
C TRP A 334 5.27 -19.41 -6.39
N ASP A 335 4.15 -20.00 -5.98
CA ASP A 335 3.06 -20.31 -6.88
C ASP A 335 2.34 -19.01 -7.32
N ALA A 336 2.51 -18.63 -8.57
CA ALA A 336 1.93 -17.42 -9.16
C ALA A 336 0.38 -17.42 -9.12
N SER A 337 -0.26 -18.58 -9.00
CA SER A 337 -1.73 -18.68 -8.89
C SER A 337 -2.26 -18.18 -7.55
N LYS A 338 -1.41 -18.10 -6.53
CA LYS A 338 -1.71 -17.59 -5.18
C LYS A 338 -1.40 -16.09 -5.05
N VAL A 339 -0.74 -15.47 -6.04
CA VAL A 339 -0.24 -14.09 -5.97
C VAL A 339 -1.19 -13.14 -6.70
N ASN A 340 -1.55 -12.05 -6.02
CA ASN A 340 -2.37 -10.95 -6.55
C ASN A 340 -3.56 -11.51 -7.36
N VAL A 341 -4.35 -12.33 -6.71
CA VAL A 341 -5.45 -13.07 -7.37
C VAL A 341 -6.55 -12.17 -7.92
N ASN A 342 -6.62 -10.94 -7.44
CA ASN A 342 -7.54 -9.89 -7.89
C ASN A 342 -6.84 -8.77 -8.69
N GLY A 343 -5.65 -9.03 -9.23
CA GLY A 343 -4.80 -7.99 -9.83
C GLY A 343 -4.01 -7.21 -8.78
N GLY A 344 -3.02 -6.44 -9.20
CA GLY A 344 -2.16 -5.66 -8.32
C GLY A 344 -2.01 -4.20 -8.75
N ALA A 345 -0.95 -3.54 -8.30
CA ALA A 345 -0.80 -2.09 -8.44
C ALA A 345 -0.64 -1.59 -9.89
N ILE A 346 -0.22 -2.43 -10.83
CA ILE A 346 -0.20 -2.07 -12.25
C ILE A 346 -1.62 -1.77 -12.75
N ALA A 347 -2.60 -2.54 -12.28
CA ALA A 347 -3.99 -2.33 -12.63
C ALA A 347 -4.72 -1.38 -11.66
N LEU A 348 -4.50 -1.54 -10.35
CA LEU A 348 -5.24 -0.82 -9.31
C LEU A 348 -4.65 0.55 -8.98
N GLY A 349 -3.34 0.74 -9.17
CA GLY A 349 -2.63 1.95 -8.80
C GLY A 349 -1.76 1.82 -7.54
N HIS A 350 -0.86 2.81 -7.33
CA HIS A 350 0.16 2.79 -6.28
C HIS A 350 0.25 4.12 -5.52
N PRO A 351 -0.74 4.47 -4.68
CA PRO A 351 -0.62 5.59 -3.74
C PRO A 351 0.44 5.24 -2.70
N ILE A 352 1.69 5.73 -2.89
CA ILE A 352 2.91 5.15 -2.29
C ILE A 352 2.84 4.97 -0.77
N GLY A 353 2.43 5.99 -0.01
CA GLY A 353 2.32 5.90 1.46
C GLY A 353 1.21 4.97 1.96
N ALA A 354 0.17 4.75 1.15
CA ALA A 354 -0.96 3.89 1.49
C ALA A 354 -0.75 2.43 1.08
N SER A 355 0.04 2.17 0.04
CA SER A 355 0.08 0.87 -0.66
C SER A 355 0.38 -0.33 0.23
N GLY A 356 1.28 -0.19 1.21
CA GLY A 356 1.60 -1.28 2.11
C GLY A 356 0.40 -1.74 2.95
N CYS A 357 -0.44 -0.82 3.41
CA CYS A 357 -1.68 -1.18 4.10
C CYS A 357 -2.77 -1.60 3.10
N ARG A 358 -2.83 -1.00 1.91
CA ARG A 358 -3.77 -1.37 0.85
C ARG A 358 -3.69 -2.85 0.50
N ILE A 359 -2.48 -3.36 0.26
CA ILE A 359 -2.29 -4.79 -0.06
C ILE A 359 -2.69 -5.69 1.11
N LEU A 360 -2.45 -5.27 2.36
CA LEU A 360 -2.90 -6.00 3.53
C LEU A 360 -4.43 -6.04 3.63
N VAL A 361 -5.12 -4.92 3.38
CA VAL A 361 -6.59 -4.86 3.38
C VAL A 361 -7.16 -5.83 2.34
N THR A 362 -6.68 -5.78 1.09
CA THR A 362 -7.11 -6.70 0.03
C THR A 362 -6.85 -8.16 0.41
N LEU A 363 -5.66 -8.46 0.97
CA LEU A 363 -5.31 -9.81 1.44
C LEU A 363 -6.32 -10.33 2.47
N LEU A 364 -6.64 -9.52 3.50
CA LEU A 364 -7.56 -9.92 4.57
C LEU A 364 -8.97 -10.21 4.07
N HIS A 365 -9.51 -9.35 3.19
CA HIS A 365 -10.83 -9.54 2.59
C HIS A 365 -10.85 -10.77 1.68
N GLU A 366 -9.81 -10.99 0.88
CA GLU A 366 -9.72 -12.15 -0.02
C GLU A 366 -9.52 -13.46 0.74
N MET A 367 -8.71 -13.45 1.82
CA MET A 367 -8.59 -14.59 2.72
C MET A 367 -9.95 -14.98 3.34
N ARG A 368 -10.75 -14.00 3.74
CA ARG A 368 -12.09 -14.24 4.26
C ARG A 368 -12.99 -14.83 3.18
N ARG A 369 -12.98 -14.27 1.97
CA ARG A 369 -13.82 -14.69 0.85
C ARG A 369 -13.52 -16.13 0.40
N ARG A 370 -12.24 -16.52 0.38
CA ARG A 370 -11.79 -17.88 -0.03
C ARG A 370 -11.69 -18.87 1.12
N ASN A 371 -11.95 -18.46 2.34
CA ASN A 371 -11.66 -19.23 3.55
C ASN A 371 -10.18 -19.68 3.64
N ALA A 372 -9.26 -18.82 3.19
CA ALA A 372 -7.83 -19.03 3.29
C ALA A 372 -7.31 -18.75 4.70
N HIS A 373 -6.25 -19.43 5.12
CA HIS A 373 -5.75 -19.38 6.50
C HIS A 373 -4.45 -18.61 6.65
N LYS A 374 -3.48 -18.82 5.77
CA LYS A 374 -2.15 -18.19 5.83
C LYS A 374 -1.97 -17.22 4.68
N GLY A 375 -1.72 -15.96 4.99
CA GLY A 375 -1.53 -14.91 4.01
C GLY A 375 -0.26 -14.11 4.24
N LEU A 376 0.29 -13.56 3.15
CA LEU A 376 1.47 -12.70 3.15
C LEU A 376 1.21 -11.43 2.36
N ALA A 377 1.50 -10.27 2.96
CA ALA A 377 1.62 -9.00 2.26
C ALA A 377 3.09 -8.59 2.18
N THR A 378 3.60 -8.24 0.98
CA THR A 378 4.99 -7.83 0.80
C THR A 378 5.14 -6.78 -0.28
N LEU A 379 6.13 -5.90 -0.14
CA LEU A 379 6.43 -4.89 -1.16
C LEU A 379 7.89 -4.43 -1.14
N CYS A 380 8.36 -3.98 -2.30
CA CYS A 380 9.62 -3.28 -2.46
C CYS A 380 9.49 -1.83 -2.01
N VAL A 381 10.61 -1.24 -1.66
CA VAL A 381 10.70 0.09 -1.08
C VAL A 381 11.85 0.84 -1.73
N GLY A 382 11.59 2.04 -2.22
CA GLY A 382 12.61 2.94 -2.74
C GLY A 382 13.76 3.15 -1.75
N GLY A 383 14.98 3.31 -2.25
CA GLY A 383 16.19 3.37 -1.42
C GLY A 383 16.73 1.99 -1.03
N GLY A 384 16.20 0.91 -1.61
CA GLY A 384 16.75 -0.44 -1.45
C GLY A 384 16.28 -1.15 -0.19
N GLN A 385 14.96 -1.28 0.00
CA GLN A 385 14.41 -2.03 1.13
C GLN A 385 13.23 -2.93 0.69
N GLY A 386 12.82 -3.83 1.58
CA GLY A 386 11.62 -4.64 1.45
C GLY A 386 10.90 -4.75 2.79
N VAL A 387 9.58 -4.88 2.73
CA VAL A 387 8.71 -5.07 3.91
C VAL A 387 7.80 -6.28 3.67
N ALA A 388 7.62 -7.11 4.69
CA ALA A 388 6.69 -8.23 4.65
C ALA A 388 5.94 -8.38 5.97
N LEU A 389 4.68 -8.82 5.90
CA LEU A 389 3.84 -9.11 7.05
C LEU A 389 2.98 -10.34 6.75
N ALA A 390 3.06 -11.33 7.63
CA ALA A 390 2.32 -12.58 7.57
C ALA A 390 1.13 -12.54 8.54
N VAL A 391 -0.02 -12.99 8.08
CA VAL A 391 -1.26 -13.04 8.83
C VAL A 391 -1.88 -14.43 8.79
N GLU A 392 -2.57 -14.80 9.87
CA GLU A 392 -3.21 -16.09 10.02
C GLU A 392 -4.67 -15.93 10.46
N ARG A 393 -5.58 -16.58 9.75
CA ARG A 393 -6.97 -16.72 10.18
C ARG A 393 -7.15 -18.02 10.94
N SER A 394 -7.90 -17.97 12.03
CA SER A 394 -8.30 -19.19 12.74
C SER A 394 -9.09 -20.11 11.80
N THR A 395 -8.75 -21.37 11.78
CA THR A 395 -9.68 -22.40 11.29
C THR A 395 -10.93 -22.31 12.15
N GLY A 396 -12.09 -22.02 11.57
CA GLY A 396 -13.33 -21.91 12.31
C GLY A 396 -13.56 -23.14 13.17
N GLY A 397 -13.15 -23.04 14.41
CA GLY A 397 -13.68 -23.86 15.49
C GLY A 397 -15.04 -23.26 15.82
N SER A 398 -16.09 -24.02 15.60
CA SER A 398 -17.40 -23.78 16.17
C SER A 398 -17.22 -23.39 17.64
N HIS A 399 -17.53 -22.15 18.00
CA HIS A 399 -17.96 -21.90 19.37
C HIS A 399 -19.31 -22.60 19.52
N ALA A 400 -19.23 -23.91 19.76
CA ALA A 400 -20.32 -24.67 20.36
C ALA A 400 -20.00 -24.74 21.85
N GLU A 401 -20.93 -24.22 22.63
CA GLU A 401 -21.17 -24.32 24.07
C GLU A 401 -20.47 -23.31 24.97
#